data_d325c9eb48953ac2eb881ce9a7610452
#
_entry.id   d325c9eb48953ac2eb881ce9a7610452
#
_cell.length_a   1.000
_cell.length_b   1.000
_cell.length_c   1.000
_cell.angle_alpha   90.00
_cell.angle_beta   90.00
_cell.angle_gamma   90.00
#
_symmetry.space_group_name_H-M   'P 1'
#
loop_
_entity.id
_entity.type
_entity.pdbx_description
1 polymer ?
#
loop_
_entity_poly.entity_id
_entity_poly.type
_entity_poly.pdbx_seq_one_letter_code
_entity_poly.pdbx_strand_id
1 'polypeptide(L)'
;MKKFFCLSIFICGLLLSSCSSSSIAGSILSAKEGSETADGRMIDTEASKITGNSDSTATSTPTPEPTLTMTAAPTLTQTPTPTPSLTPSPTSTPTAPDLVSFSYSDLHQGVQPVAYIEDPCDYLISRWDEDKSAPGTIVVPIMFHSVAKPGREITDSTTISVAYLDYFMERAKTLGFSTITTEELIGFLESNEKIPERSMILILDDRRPGVIEEYFMPYLEENDWTLTLAWPTTDATSNSLWERMESLAETGYLDVQSHGHDHIYIQDYTPLEEIEEEVYQPVEVIQSHFGTTPRALIWPGGNFNQISVQLAQEAGFKLGFTVFSRGPVMYNWIPLGPQETAMGAPLLVLPRFWSTAADAALEKALQIGEEARVAAEILKAEELAYIASYCQPQDGD
;
A
#
# COMPACT_ATOMS: atom_id res chain seq x y z
N MET A 1 9.58 -65.41 -24.61
CA MET A 1 8.35 -65.57 -25.40
C MET A 1 7.77 -64.18 -25.58
N LYS A 2 8.10 -63.50 -26.63
CA LYS A 2 7.41 -63.24 -27.88
C LYS A 2 5.91 -62.99 -27.76
N LYS A 3 5.53 -61.70 -28.08
CA LYS A 3 4.50 -61.25 -29.04
C LYS A 3 3.77 -60.05 -28.45
N PHE A 4 3.29 -59.02 -29.07
CA PHE A 4 3.27 -58.42 -30.42
C PHE A 4 2.63 -57.04 -30.22
N PHE A 5 3.23 -56.01 -30.74
CA PHE A 5 2.77 -54.92 -31.59
C PHE A 5 1.27 -54.90 -31.92
N CYS A 6 0.63 -53.76 -31.64
CA CYS A 6 -0.39 -53.24 -32.54
C CYS A 6 -0.35 -51.71 -32.54
N LEU A 7 0.11 -51.18 -33.65
CA LEU A 7 0.15 -49.80 -34.11
C LEU A 7 -1.19 -49.55 -34.80
N SER A 8 -1.94 -48.56 -34.37
CA SER A 8 -3.07 -48.04 -35.14
C SER A 8 -2.91 -46.52 -35.35
N ILE A 9 -2.50 -46.25 -36.57
CA ILE A 9 -2.52 -44.94 -37.21
C ILE A 9 -3.98 -44.67 -37.62
N PHE A 10 -4.54 -43.56 -37.24
CA PHE A 10 -5.71 -42.98 -37.90
C PHE A 10 -5.39 -41.57 -38.38
N ILE A 11 -5.42 -41.44 -39.68
CA ILE A 11 -5.23 -40.22 -40.47
C ILE A 11 -6.59 -39.61 -40.78
N CYS A 12 -6.60 -38.31 -40.86
CA CYS A 12 -7.41 -37.44 -41.71
C CYS A 12 -8.76 -36.95 -41.22
N GLY A 13 -8.87 -35.61 -41.26
CA GLY A 13 -10.13 -34.88 -41.22
C GLY A 13 -9.94 -33.38 -41.08
N LEU A 14 -9.31 -32.73 -42.10
CA LEU A 14 -9.42 -31.30 -42.34
C LEU A 14 -10.87 -31.01 -42.73
N LEU A 15 -11.55 -30.17 -41.95
CA LEU A 15 -12.71 -29.39 -42.42
C LEU A 15 -12.51 -27.93 -42.03
N LEU A 16 -12.18 -27.15 -43.04
CA LEU A 16 -12.32 -25.70 -43.08
C LEU A 16 -13.80 -25.35 -43.01
N SER A 17 -14.18 -24.53 -42.06
CA SER A 17 -15.46 -23.80 -42.14
C SER A 17 -15.25 -22.37 -41.79
N SER A 18 -15.63 -21.54 -42.72
CA SER A 18 -15.46 -20.11 -42.87
C SER A 18 -16.33 -19.28 -41.92
N CYS A 19 -15.79 -18.13 -41.61
CA CYS A 19 -16.39 -16.84 -41.32
C CYS A 19 -17.92 -16.71 -41.14
N SER A 20 -18.32 -16.10 -40.04
CA SER A 20 -19.26 -14.97 -40.13
C SER A 20 -19.07 -14.03 -38.95
N SER A 21 -18.65 -12.83 -39.30
CA SER A 21 -18.67 -11.64 -38.46
C SER A 21 -20.13 -11.26 -38.16
N SER A 22 -20.50 -11.13 -36.90
CA SER A 22 -21.70 -10.37 -36.50
C SER A 22 -21.28 -9.33 -35.47
N SER A 23 -21.21 -8.11 -35.96
CA SER A 23 -21.18 -6.90 -35.17
C SER A 23 -22.53 -6.77 -34.43
N ILE A 24 -22.46 -6.71 -33.09
CA ILE A 24 -23.60 -6.25 -32.27
C ILE A 24 -23.25 -4.87 -31.77
N ALA A 25 -23.97 -3.90 -32.31
CA ALA A 25 -23.98 -2.52 -31.88
C ALA A 25 -24.50 -2.41 -30.44
N GLY A 26 -23.76 -1.70 -29.60
CA GLY A 26 -24.16 -1.40 -28.24
C GLY A 26 -25.30 -0.38 -28.22
N SER A 27 -26.36 -0.71 -27.50
CA SER A 27 -27.40 0.24 -27.10
C SER A 27 -26.96 0.97 -25.84
N ILE A 28 -26.76 2.25 -25.98
CA ILE A 28 -26.65 3.22 -24.89
C ILE A 28 -28.04 3.44 -24.32
N LEU A 29 -28.26 2.98 -23.09
CA LEU A 29 -29.45 3.38 -22.32
C LEU A 29 -29.11 4.59 -21.47
N SER A 30 -29.60 5.74 -21.95
CA SER A 30 -29.68 6.99 -21.21
C SER A 30 -30.68 6.84 -20.07
N ALA A 31 -30.26 6.96 -18.84
CA ALA A 31 -31.13 7.10 -17.68
C ALA A 31 -31.51 8.57 -17.53
N LYS A 32 -32.84 8.77 -17.53
CA LYS A 32 -33.58 10.02 -17.48
C LYS A 32 -33.53 10.58 -16.06
N GLU A 33 -33.13 11.83 -15.93
CA GLU A 33 -33.29 12.66 -14.74
C GLU A 33 -34.80 12.74 -14.35
N GLY A 34 -35.08 12.44 -13.09
CA GLY A 34 -36.34 12.72 -12.43
C GLY A 34 -36.14 13.86 -11.43
N SER A 35 -36.55 15.05 -11.85
CA SER A 35 -36.68 16.23 -11.01
C SER A 35 -37.92 16.06 -10.11
N GLU A 36 -37.74 16.11 -8.80
CA GLU A 36 -38.83 16.47 -7.88
C GLU A 36 -38.39 17.66 -7.04
N THR A 37 -39.14 18.73 -7.23
CA THR A 37 -39.13 19.99 -6.49
C THR A 37 -39.90 19.83 -5.19
N ALA A 38 -39.32 20.22 -4.07
CA ALA A 38 -40.05 20.57 -2.86
C ALA A 38 -39.44 21.82 -2.23
N ASP A 39 -40.10 22.85 -2.50
CA ASP A 39 -40.72 23.92 -1.70
C ASP A 39 -39.89 24.52 -0.54
N GLY A 40 -39.82 25.86 -0.69
CA GLY A 40 -38.99 26.76 0.08
C GLY A 40 -39.41 26.98 1.54
N ARG A 41 -38.40 27.46 2.27
CA ARG A 41 -38.61 28.49 3.30
C ARG A 41 -37.35 29.32 3.43
N MET A 42 -37.45 30.55 2.98
CA MET A 42 -36.53 31.62 3.40
C MET A 42 -36.71 31.92 4.91
N ILE A 43 -35.60 32.04 5.60
CA ILE A 43 -35.56 32.76 6.86
C ILE A 43 -34.45 33.80 6.70
N ASP A 44 -34.88 35.07 6.57
CA ASP A 44 -34.09 36.26 6.75
C ASP A 44 -33.57 36.31 8.18
N THR A 45 -32.30 36.56 8.36
CA THR A 45 -31.81 37.08 9.64
C THR A 45 -30.79 38.21 9.38
N GLU A 46 -31.14 39.33 9.94
CA GLU A 46 -30.56 40.65 9.82
C GLU A 46 -29.07 40.75 10.10
N ALA A 47 -28.45 41.64 9.33
CA ALA A 47 -27.15 42.24 9.60
C ALA A 47 -27.18 43.11 10.85
N SER A 48 -26.35 42.79 11.84
CA SER A 48 -26.07 43.74 12.95
C SER A 48 -24.68 44.35 12.75
N LYS A 49 -24.70 45.62 12.40
CA LYS A 49 -23.56 46.51 12.35
C LYS A 49 -23.24 46.94 13.79
N ILE A 50 -22.02 46.66 14.26
CA ILE A 50 -21.47 47.35 15.43
C ILE A 50 -20.18 48.06 15.01
N THR A 51 -20.29 49.36 14.91
CA THR A 51 -19.19 50.35 14.88
C THR A 51 -18.71 50.56 16.30
N GLY A 52 -17.43 50.36 16.55
CA GLY A 52 -16.76 50.71 17.80
C GLY A 52 -15.38 51.29 17.50
N ASN A 53 -15.34 52.62 17.45
CA ASN A 53 -14.14 53.42 17.34
C ASN A 53 -13.46 53.46 18.72
N SER A 54 -12.17 53.24 18.82
CA SER A 54 -11.36 53.62 19.97
C SER A 54 -9.97 54.03 19.52
N ASP A 55 -9.80 55.32 19.40
CA ASP A 55 -8.53 56.00 19.36
C ASP A 55 -7.70 55.69 20.62
N SER A 56 -6.45 55.33 20.43
CA SER A 56 -5.43 55.32 21.48
C SER A 56 -4.18 56.02 20.94
N THR A 57 -4.08 57.28 21.30
CA THR A 57 -2.95 58.17 21.10
C THR A 57 -1.76 57.70 21.94
N ALA A 58 -0.70 57.21 21.33
CA ALA A 58 0.57 56.94 22.03
C ALA A 58 1.47 58.18 21.96
N THR A 59 1.72 58.75 23.11
CA THR A 59 2.65 59.88 23.34
C THR A 59 4.08 59.38 23.28
N SER A 60 4.86 59.86 22.33
CA SER A 60 6.30 59.59 22.22
C SER A 60 7.10 60.52 23.11
N THR A 61 7.85 59.99 24.05
CA THR A 61 8.84 60.68 24.87
C THR A 61 10.17 60.75 24.12
N PRO A 62 10.83 61.91 24.00
CA PRO A 62 12.12 62.00 23.32
C PRO A 62 13.27 61.43 24.19
N THR A 63 14.05 60.56 23.63
CA THR A 63 15.31 60.03 24.19
C THR A 63 16.42 61.05 24.00
N PRO A 64 17.26 61.36 25.01
CA PRO A 64 18.38 62.29 24.84
C PRO A 64 19.50 61.76 23.97
N GLU A 65 20.03 62.64 23.15
CA GLU A 65 21.14 62.40 22.21
C GLU A 65 22.47 62.15 22.95
N PRO A 66 23.28 61.16 22.62
CA PRO A 66 24.56 60.92 23.29
C PRO A 66 25.63 61.90 22.79
N THR A 67 26.29 62.55 23.72
CA THR A 67 27.45 63.45 23.50
C THR A 67 28.65 62.62 22.96
N LEU A 68 29.15 63.00 21.81
CA LEU A 68 30.35 62.41 21.20
C LEU A 68 31.61 62.83 21.94
N THR A 69 32.23 61.90 22.70
CA THR A 69 33.57 62.09 23.25
C THR A 69 34.59 61.63 22.25
N MET A 70 35.43 62.53 21.75
CA MET A 70 36.52 62.18 20.81
C MET A 70 37.60 61.40 21.61
N THR A 71 37.72 60.12 21.33
CA THR A 71 38.83 59.29 21.78
C THR A 71 39.95 59.29 20.74
N ALA A 72 41.19 59.54 21.17
CA ALA A 72 42.36 59.57 20.26
C ALA A 72 42.55 58.25 19.57
N ALA A 73 42.83 58.31 18.23
CA ALA A 73 43.05 57.17 17.38
C ALA A 73 44.32 56.36 17.82
N PRO A 74 44.24 55.04 17.95
CA PRO A 74 45.44 54.23 18.18
C PRO A 74 46.29 54.12 16.92
N THR A 75 47.60 54.22 17.09
CA THR A 75 48.62 54.03 16.07
C THR A 75 48.53 52.64 15.45
N LEU A 76 48.33 52.51 14.15
CA LEU A 76 48.25 51.25 13.47
C LEU A 76 49.63 50.56 13.46
N THR A 77 49.80 49.53 14.30
CA THR A 77 50.88 48.57 14.17
C THR A 77 50.51 47.57 13.04
N GLN A 78 51.32 47.53 11.99
CA GLN A 78 51.08 46.58 10.88
C GLN A 78 51.35 45.14 11.40
N THR A 79 50.26 44.40 11.58
CA THR A 79 50.33 42.95 11.78
C THR A 79 50.65 42.28 10.41
N PRO A 80 51.59 41.36 10.37
CA PRO A 80 51.90 40.64 9.12
C PRO A 80 50.66 39.91 8.63
N THR A 81 50.27 40.18 7.39
CA THR A 81 49.14 39.48 6.74
C THR A 81 49.51 37.99 6.63
N PRO A 82 48.67 37.06 7.14
CA PRO A 82 48.92 35.62 6.94
C PRO A 82 48.83 35.33 5.43
N THR A 83 49.84 34.67 4.91
CA THR A 83 49.81 34.14 3.53
C THR A 83 48.64 33.14 3.44
N PRO A 84 47.73 33.30 2.44
CA PRO A 84 46.63 32.36 2.28
C PRO A 84 47.20 30.98 2.04
N SER A 85 46.96 30.03 2.97
CA SER A 85 47.17 28.61 2.77
C SER A 85 46.19 28.17 1.69
N LEU A 86 46.67 27.58 0.60
CA LEU A 86 45.86 26.98 -0.42
C LEU A 86 45.07 25.81 0.23
N THR A 87 43.83 26.06 0.60
CA THR A 87 42.87 25.00 0.94
C THR A 87 42.76 24.10 -0.27
N PRO A 88 42.99 22.79 -0.17
CA PRO A 88 42.74 21.90 -1.31
C PRO A 88 41.32 22.08 -1.78
N SER A 89 41.12 22.31 -3.08
CA SER A 89 39.79 22.34 -3.70
C SER A 89 39.15 20.99 -3.44
N PRO A 90 37.89 20.93 -2.97
CA PRO A 90 37.22 19.65 -2.79
C PRO A 90 37.25 18.92 -4.16
N THR A 91 37.84 17.73 -4.16
CA THR A 91 37.77 16.83 -5.31
C THR A 91 36.29 16.51 -5.49
N SER A 92 35.72 16.80 -6.67
CA SER A 92 34.34 16.44 -6.96
C SER A 92 34.19 14.93 -6.80
N THR A 93 33.39 14.49 -5.84
CA THR A 93 32.99 13.09 -5.73
C THR A 93 32.28 12.73 -7.04
N PRO A 94 32.68 11.66 -7.75
CA PRO A 94 31.98 11.25 -8.94
C PRO A 94 30.50 10.98 -8.60
N THR A 95 29.58 11.56 -9.35
CA THR A 95 28.15 11.29 -9.21
C THR A 95 27.90 9.85 -9.62
N ALA A 96 27.24 9.08 -8.76
CA ALA A 96 26.84 7.72 -9.08
C ALA A 96 25.89 7.72 -10.31
N PRO A 97 26.02 6.76 -11.24
CA PRO A 97 25.12 6.64 -12.37
C PRO A 97 23.72 6.23 -11.91
N ASP A 98 22.68 6.58 -12.69
CA ASP A 98 21.33 6.10 -12.44
C ASP A 98 21.25 4.58 -12.65
N LEU A 99 20.56 3.91 -11.75
CA LEU A 99 20.33 2.46 -11.82
C LEU A 99 19.14 2.14 -12.74
N VAL A 100 19.26 1.06 -13.52
CA VAL A 100 18.16 0.57 -14.34
C VAL A 100 17.11 -0.11 -13.44
N SER A 101 15.87 0.39 -13.48
CA SER A 101 14.75 -0.19 -12.76
C SER A 101 14.07 -1.30 -13.57
N PHE A 102 13.63 -2.36 -12.91
CA PHE A 102 12.77 -3.37 -13.53
C PHE A 102 11.44 -2.75 -13.94
N SER A 103 11.05 -2.90 -15.20
CA SER A 103 9.75 -2.48 -15.73
C SER A 103 9.00 -3.69 -16.29
N TYR A 104 7.67 -3.70 -16.12
CA TYR A 104 6.81 -4.75 -16.65
C TYR A 104 5.77 -4.14 -17.60
N SER A 105 5.71 -4.64 -18.84
CA SER A 105 4.91 -4.03 -19.91
C SER A 105 3.42 -4.30 -19.84
N ASP A 106 3.01 -5.37 -19.13
CA ASP A 106 1.62 -5.85 -19.08
C ASP A 106 0.85 -5.41 -17.82
N LEU A 107 1.29 -4.35 -17.15
CA LEU A 107 0.47 -3.68 -16.14
C LEU A 107 -0.72 -2.98 -16.80
N HIS A 108 -1.78 -2.75 -16.01
CA HIS A 108 -2.92 -1.98 -16.49
C HIS A 108 -2.50 -0.59 -16.98
N GLN A 109 -3.21 -0.06 -17.95
CA GLN A 109 -2.92 1.28 -18.50
C GLN A 109 -2.88 2.33 -17.38
N GLY A 110 -1.82 3.12 -17.35
CA GLY A 110 -1.58 4.17 -16.35
C GLY A 110 -0.96 3.68 -15.03
N VAL A 111 -0.81 2.36 -14.84
CA VAL A 111 -0.09 1.79 -13.69
C VAL A 111 1.39 1.70 -14.00
N GLN A 112 2.22 2.18 -13.08
CA GLN A 112 3.68 2.09 -13.18
C GLN A 112 4.26 1.65 -11.83
N PRO A 113 5.33 0.86 -11.83
CA PRO A 113 6.04 0.54 -10.61
C PRO A 113 6.78 1.78 -10.10
N VAL A 114 6.70 2.00 -8.80
CA VAL A 114 7.38 3.10 -8.10
C VAL A 114 8.38 2.50 -7.11
N ALA A 115 9.61 2.96 -7.20
CA ALA A 115 10.62 2.76 -6.17
C ALA A 115 10.38 3.75 -5.03
N TYR A 116 10.59 3.33 -3.79
CA TYR A 116 10.34 4.14 -2.59
C TYR A 116 11.54 4.20 -1.65
N ILE A 117 12.58 3.43 -1.92
CA ILE A 117 13.85 3.51 -1.21
C ILE A 117 14.73 4.50 -1.98
N GLU A 118 14.99 5.64 -1.35
CA GLU A 118 15.68 6.76 -2.01
C GLU A 118 17.19 6.51 -2.15
N ASP A 119 17.80 5.86 -1.14
CA ASP A 119 19.24 5.56 -1.18
C ASP A 119 19.51 4.28 -1.99
N PRO A 120 20.23 4.38 -3.12
CA PRO A 120 20.56 3.22 -3.94
C PRO A 120 21.43 2.19 -3.20
N CYS A 121 22.26 2.64 -2.27
CA CYS A 121 23.13 1.74 -1.52
C CYS A 121 22.33 0.89 -0.52
N ASP A 122 21.37 1.50 0.20
CA ASP A 122 20.49 0.78 1.11
C ASP A 122 19.68 -0.28 0.34
N TYR A 123 19.14 0.11 -0.83
CA TYR A 123 18.42 -0.81 -1.69
C TYR A 123 19.27 -1.96 -2.19
N LEU A 124 20.45 -1.67 -2.79
CA LEU A 124 21.27 -2.69 -3.43
C LEU A 124 21.94 -3.64 -2.43
N ILE A 125 22.39 -3.11 -1.29
CA ILE A 125 22.97 -3.94 -0.22
C ILE A 125 21.91 -4.93 0.27
N SER A 126 20.70 -4.46 0.59
CA SER A 126 19.61 -5.32 1.03
C SER A 126 19.13 -6.30 -0.06
N ARG A 127 19.18 -5.90 -1.32
CA ARG A 127 18.75 -6.73 -2.47
C ARG A 127 19.66 -7.94 -2.68
N TRP A 128 20.96 -7.81 -2.42
CA TRP A 128 21.97 -8.84 -2.69
C TRP A 128 22.50 -9.53 -1.43
N ASP A 129 21.93 -9.24 -0.30
CA ASP A 129 22.24 -9.92 0.97
C ASP A 129 21.58 -11.31 0.97
N GLU A 130 22.35 -12.36 1.26
CA GLU A 130 21.90 -13.76 1.27
C GLU A 130 20.93 -14.06 2.43
N ASP A 131 20.95 -13.26 3.48
CA ASP A 131 20.04 -13.37 4.62
C ASP A 131 18.69 -12.66 4.40
N LYS A 132 18.53 -11.97 3.27
CA LYS A 132 17.33 -11.23 2.86
C LYS A 132 16.51 -11.99 1.81
N SER A 133 15.37 -11.43 1.44
CA SER A 133 14.54 -11.97 0.36
C SER A 133 15.20 -11.83 -0.99
N ALA A 134 15.19 -12.90 -1.78
CA ALA A 134 15.80 -12.90 -3.12
C ALA A 134 15.04 -11.98 -4.08
N PRO A 135 15.72 -11.40 -5.10
CA PRO A 135 15.04 -10.67 -6.18
C PRO A 135 13.96 -11.52 -6.85
N GLY A 136 12.80 -10.93 -7.09
CA GLY A 136 11.64 -11.63 -7.63
C GLY A 136 10.72 -12.26 -6.58
N THR A 137 11.04 -12.12 -5.28
CA THR A 137 10.10 -12.42 -4.18
C THR A 137 8.89 -11.50 -4.31
N ILE A 138 7.69 -12.11 -4.33
CA ILE A 138 6.40 -11.41 -4.55
C ILE A 138 5.48 -11.56 -3.36
N VAL A 139 4.64 -10.54 -3.14
CA VAL A 139 3.50 -10.61 -2.23
C VAL A 139 2.23 -10.23 -2.97
N VAL A 140 1.18 -11.05 -2.83
CA VAL A 140 -0.13 -10.85 -3.48
C VAL A 140 -1.18 -10.54 -2.40
N PRO A 141 -1.57 -9.27 -2.19
CA PRO A 141 -2.65 -8.94 -1.29
C PRO A 141 -4.01 -9.25 -1.94
N ILE A 142 -4.84 -10.07 -1.27
CA ILE A 142 -6.13 -10.54 -1.79
C ILE A 142 -7.24 -10.18 -0.82
N MET A 143 -8.28 -9.56 -1.33
CA MET A 143 -9.42 -9.05 -0.58
C MET A 143 -10.59 -10.02 -0.64
N PHE A 144 -11.12 -10.40 0.52
CA PHE A 144 -12.34 -11.19 0.69
C PHE A 144 -13.36 -10.43 1.52
N HIS A 145 -14.66 -10.74 1.35
CA HIS A 145 -15.75 -10.21 2.18
C HIS A 145 -16.69 -11.32 2.63
N SER A 146 -17.31 -12.02 1.70
CA SER A 146 -18.32 -13.03 1.98
C SER A 146 -18.09 -14.32 1.22
N VAL A 147 -18.52 -15.43 1.87
CA VAL A 147 -18.63 -16.74 1.22
C VAL A 147 -20.10 -17.16 1.27
N ALA A 148 -20.69 -17.43 0.10
CA ALA A 148 -22.05 -17.85 0.00
C ALA A 148 -22.24 -19.28 0.48
N LYS A 149 -23.23 -19.50 1.35
CA LYS A 149 -23.64 -20.87 1.74
C LYS A 149 -24.01 -21.70 0.51
N PRO A 150 -23.75 -23.02 0.51
CA PRO A 150 -24.09 -23.88 -0.61
C PRO A 150 -25.56 -23.72 -1.04
N GLY A 151 -25.77 -23.55 -2.35
CA GLY A 151 -27.10 -23.37 -2.94
C GLY A 151 -27.68 -21.94 -2.87
N ARG A 152 -26.97 -20.99 -2.26
CA ARG A 152 -27.33 -19.58 -2.28
C ARG A 152 -26.87 -18.93 -3.59
N GLU A 153 -27.75 -18.18 -4.23
CA GLU A 153 -27.40 -17.35 -5.39
C GLU A 153 -26.48 -16.19 -4.95
N ILE A 154 -25.44 -15.95 -5.74
CA ILE A 154 -24.52 -14.83 -5.56
C ILE A 154 -25.02 -13.68 -6.44
N THR A 155 -25.36 -12.56 -5.81
CA THR A 155 -25.95 -11.40 -6.48
C THR A 155 -25.07 -10.15 -6.41
N ASP A 156 -23.91 -10.24 -5.76
CA ASP A 156 -22.96 -9.14 -5.61
C ASP A 156 -21.53 -9.57 -6.00
N SER A 157 -20.65 -8.59 -6.20
CA SER A 157 -19.25 -8.79 -6.61
C SER A 157 -18.28 -9.10 -5.47
N THR A 158 -18.72 -9.01 -4.21
CA THR A 158 -17.88 -9.20 -3.02
C THR A 158 -18.03 -10.59 -2.42
N THR A 159 -19.03 -11.35 -2.85
CA THR A 159 -19.32 -12.71 -2.39
C THR A 159 -18.76 -13.74 -3.37
N ILE A 160 -18.07 -14.75 -2.86
CA ILE A 160 -17.62 -15.93 -3.62
C ILE A 160 -18.36 -17.18 -3.17
N SER A 161 -18.34 -18.25 -3.98
CA SER A 161 -18.87 -19.54 -3.57
C SER A 161 -17.84 -20.31 -2.72
N VAL A 162 -18.33 -21.23 -1.88
CA VAL A 162 -17.47 -22.19 -1.15
C VAL A 162 -16.57 -22.94 -2.13
N ALA A 163 -17.15 -23.45 -3.24
CA ALA A 163 -16.38 -24.21 -4.23
C ALA A 163 -15.25 -23.38 -4.89
N TYR A 164 -15.46 -22.07 -5.05
CA TYR A 164 -14.38 -21.22 -5.57
C TYR A 164 -13.32 -20.96 -4.49
N LEU A 165 -13.72 -20.75 -3.23
CA LEU A 165 -12.76 -20.61 -2.14
C LEU A 165 -11.89 -21.86 -2.00
N ASP A 166 -12.51 -23.06 -1.99
CA ASP A 166 -11.82 -24.35 -1.95
C ASP A 166 -10.81 -24.47 -3.11
N TYR A 167 -11.26 -24.15 -4.32
CA TYR A 167 -10.41 -24.16 -5.52
C TYR A 167 -9.23 -23.19 -5.38
N PHE A 168 -9.48 -21.96 -4.91
CA PHE A 168 -8.45 -20.96 -4.73
C PHE A 168 -7.39 -21.40 -3.70
N MET A 169 -7.83 -21.89 -2.53
CA MET A 169 -6.92 -22.31 -1.46
C MET A 169 -6.02 -23.48 -1.92
N GLU A 170 -6.58 -24.49 -2.58
CA GLU A 170 -5.83 -25.60 -3.16
C GLU A 170 -4.91 -25.14 -4.30
N ARG A 171 -5.34 -24.16 -5.08
CA ARG A 171 -4.51 -23.59 -6.15
C ARG A 171 -3.32 -22.85 -5.57
N ALA A 172 -3.52 -21.99 -4.56
CA ALA A 172 -2.46 -21.28 -3.87
C ALA A 172 -1.42 -22.23 -3.28
N LYS A 173 -1.86 -23.28 -2.59
CA LYS A 173 -1.02 -24.36 -2.05
C LYS A 173 -0.21 -25.06 -3.16
N THR A 174 -0.87 -25.45 -4.27
CA THR A 174 -0.24 -26.13 -5.41
C THR A 174 0.82 -25.24 -6.07
N LEU A 175 0.59 -23.93 -6.15
CA LEU A 175 1.54 -22.96 -6.68
C LEU A 175 2.66 -22.61 -5.70
N GLY A 176 2.62 -23.14 -4.48
CA GLY A 176 3.63 -22.93 -3.44
C GLY A 176 3.56 -21.58 -2.76
N PHE A 177 2.38 -20.95 -2.72
CA PHE A 177 2.16 -19.76 -1.93
C PHE A 177 2.00 -20.08 -0.44
N SER A 178 2.47 -19.15 0.40
CA SER A 178 2.23 -19.12 1.84
C SER A 178 1.69 -17.74 2.23
N THR A 179 0.93 -17.69 3.32
CA THR A 179 0.51 -16.39 3.87
C THR A 179 1.63 -15.77 4.69
N ILE A 180 1.60 -14.46 4.78
CA ILE A 180 2.41 -13.66 5.70
C ILE A 180 1.50 -12.67 6.43
N THR A 181 1.94 -12.25 7.60
CA THR A 181 1.31 -11.18 8.40
C THR A 181 1.63 -9.80 7.84
N THR A 182 0.91 -8.78 8.32
CA THR A 182 1.24 -7.38 7.98
C THR A 182 2.60 -6.96 8.54
N GLU A 183 3.01 -7.49 9.69
CA GLU A 183 4.34 -7.20 10.26
C GLU A 183 5.47 -7.78 9.40
N GLU A 184 5.33 -9.02 8.92
CA GLU A 184 6.28 -9.61 7.97
C GLU A 184 6.34 -8.85 6.64
N LEU A 185 5.18 -8.34 6.16
CA LEU A 185 5.17 -7.47 4.98
C LEU A 185 5.88 -6.14 5.23
N ILE A 186 5.71 -5.54 6.41
CA ILE A 186 6.46 -4.32 6.80
C ILE A 186 7.96 -4.59 6.76
N GLY A 187 8.43 -5.64 7.44
CA GLY A 187 9.84 -6.01 7.44
C GLY A 187 10.39 -6.26 6.04
N PHE A 188 9.62 -6.93 5.19
CA PHE A 188 9.99 -7.14 3.78
C PHE A 188 10.07 -5.82 3.01
N LEU A 189 9.06 -4.95 3.09
CA LEU A 189 9.04 -3.72 2.31
C LEU A 189 10.01 -2.66 2.85
N GLU A 190 10.19 -2.54 4.17
CA GLU A 190 11.11 -1.54 4.76
C GLU A 190 12.58 -1.98 4.72
N SER A 191 12.86 -3.29 4.86
CA SER A 191 14.22 -3.80 5.08
C SER A 191 14.57 -5.08 4.32
N ASN A 192 13.75 -5.46 3.33
CA ASN A 192 13.87 -6.71 2.57
C ASN A 192 14.00 -7.96 3.46
N GLU A 193 13.35 -7.98 4.63
CA GLU A 193 13.37 -9.14 5.51
C GLU A 193 12.92 -10.40 4.78
N LYS A 194 13.48 -11.53 5.22
CA LYS A 194 13.26 -12.80 4.52
C LYS A 194 11.85 -13.30 4.76
N ILE A 195 11.09 -13.42 3.66
CA ILE A 195 9.76 -14.03 3.61
C ILE A 195 9.75 -15.17 2.57
N PRO A 196 8.72 -16.02 2.51
CA PRO A 196 8.56 -16.97 1.41
C PRO A 196 8.59 -16.26 0.04
N GLU A 197 9.27 -16.83 -0.95
CA GLU A 197 9.39 -16.23 -2.29
C GLU A 197 8.04 -15.96 -2.96
N ARG A 198 7.03 -16.78 -2.61
CA ARG A 198 5.65 -16.69 -3.10
C ARG A 198 4.74 -16.46 -1.92
N SER A 199 4.58 -15.21 -1.57
CA SER A 199 3.76 -14.80 -0.42
C SER A 199 2.43 -14.20 -0.86
N MET A 200 1.42 -14.36 -0.02
CA MET A 200 0.14 -13.69 -0.15
C MET A 200 -0.33 -13.16 1.21
N ILE A 201 -1.16 -12.13 1.19
CA ILE A 201 -1.92 -11.70 2.35
C ILE A 201 -3.40 -11.90 2.04
N LEU A 202 -4.04 -12.78 2.81
CA LEU A 202 -5.48 -12.97 2.76
C LEU A 202 -6.11 -11.92 3.66
N ILE A 203 -6.86 -10.98 3.10
CA ILE A 203 -7.50 -9.89 3.84
C ILE A 203 -9.01 -10.11 3.81
N LEU A 204 -9.62 -10.33 4.97
CA LEU A 204 -11.07 -10.40 5.10
C LEU A 204 -11.59 -9.07 5.64
N ASP A 205 -12.38 -8.38 4.83
CA ASP A 205 -13.01 -7.12 5.20
C ASP A 205 -14.28 -7.36 6.01
N ASP A 206 -14.60 -6.43 6.89
CA ASP A 206 -15.80 -6.39 7.72
C ASP A 206 -15.85 -7.38 8.92
N ARG A 207 -16.92 -7.23 9.71
CA ARG A 207 -17.19 -7.98 10.95
C ARG A 207 -17.89 -9.31 10.66
N ARG A 208 -17.13 -10.30 10.17
CA ARG A 208 -17.68 -11.58 9.67
C ARG A 208 -17.09 -12.82 10.35
N PRO A 209 -17.20 -12.95 11.70
CA PRO A 209 -16.61 -14.09 12.41
C PRO A 209 -17.10 -15.44 11.90
N GLY A 210 -18.38 -15.55 11.50
CA GLY A 210 -18.90 -16.80 10.97
C GLY A 210 -18.28 -17.22 9.63
N VAL A 211 -17.79 -16.28 8.83
CA VAL A 211 -17.05 -16.59 7.61
C VAL A 211 -15.67 -17.13 7.95
N ILE A 212 -15.02 -16.55 8.96
CA ILE A 212 -13.72 -17.02 9.44
C ILE A 212 -13.84 -18.46 9.95
N GLU A 213 -14.73 -18.69 10.90
CA GLU A 213 -14.89 -19.98 11.58
C GLU A 213 -15.31 -21.12 10.63
N GLU A 214 -16.26 -20.84 9.73
CA GLU A 214 -16.86 -21.87 8.88
C GLU A 214 -16.01 -22.16 7.63
N TYR A 215 -15.32 -21.14 7.07
CA TYR A 215 -14.71 -21.28 5.74
C TYR A 215 -13.20 -21.06 5.70
N PHE A 216 -12.64 -20.15 6.51
CA PHE A 216 -11.20 -19.89 6.47
C PHE A 216 -10.42 -20.74 7.49
N MET A 217 -10.90 -20.86 8.71
CA MET A 217 -10.16 -21.52 9.80
C MET A 217 -9.64 -22.91 9.43
N PRO A 218 -10.39 -23.79 8.74
CA PRO A 218 -9.87 -25.10 8.35
C PRO A 218 -8.60 -25.03 7.50
N TYR A 219 -8.49 -24.04 6.61
CA TYR A 219 -7.29 -23.85 5.77
C TYR A 219 -6.14 -23.23 6.54
N LEU A 220 -6.44 -22.30 7.45
CA LEU A 220 -5.44 -21.65 8.29
C LEU A 220 -4.74 -22.70 9.18
N GLU A 221 -5.53 -23.55 9.85
CA GLU A 221 -5.03 -24.63 10.71
C GLU A 221 -4.25 -25.70 9.90
N GLU A 222 -4.78 -26.13 8.75
CA GLU A 222 -4.15 -27.19 7.92
C GLU A 222 -2.78 -26.76 7.39
N ASN A 223 -2.62 -25.49 6.98
CA ASN A 223 -1.44 -25.02 6.25
C ASN A 223 -0.53 -24.14 7.10
N ASP A 224 -0.86 -23.90 8.36
CA ASP A 224 -0.19 -22.90 9.22
C ASP A 224 -0.19 -21.51 8.57
N TRP A 225 -1.35 -21.13 8.03
CA TRP A 225 -1.55 -19.87 7.37
C TRP A 225 -2.20 -18.84 8.28
N THR A 226 -2.06 -17.56 7.94
CA THR A 226 -2.65 -16.43 8.65
C THR A 226 -3.68 -15.71 7.79
N LEU A 227 -4.66 -15.08 8.42
CA LEU A 227 -5.67 -14.23 7.81
C LEU A 227 -5.59 -12.84 8.42
N THR A 228 -5.35 -11.82 7.62
CA THR A 228 -5.49 -10.42 8.05
C THR A 228 -6.97 -10.07 8.11
N LEU A 229 -7.44 -9.69 9.31
CA LEU A 229 -8.79 -9.24 9.50
C LEU A 229 -8.83 -7.71 9.48
N ALA A 230 -9.48 -7.14 8.48
CA ALA A 230 -9.76 -5.72 8.39
C ALA A 230 -11.00 -5.40 9.21
N TRP A 231 -10.79 -4.88 10.44
CA TRP A 231 -11.85 -4.71 11.44
C TRP A 231 -12.30 -3.26 11.57
N PRO A 232 -13.57 -2.92 11.22
CA PRO A 232 -14.16 -1.63 11.56
C PRO A 232 -14.57 -1.60 13.04
N THR A 233 -14.13 -0.59 13.78
CA THR A 233 -14.22 -0.54 15.24
C THR A 233 -15.47 0.13 15.78
N THR A 234 -16.41 0.45 14.93
CA THR A 234 -17.63 1.24 15.26
C THR A 234 -18.27 0.89 16.60
N ASP A 235 -18.77 1.90 17.28
CA ASP A 235 -19.48 1.81 18.56
C ASP A 235 -20.71 0.87 18.53
N ALA A 236 -21.23 0.59 17.32
CA ALA A 236 -22.33 -0.36 17.15
C ALA A 236 -21.92 -1.83 17.34
N THR A 237 -20.64 -2.13 17.59
CA THR A 237 -20.15 -3.50 17.82
C THR A 237 -20.60 -3.99 19.21
N SER A 238 -21.39 -5.08 19.25
CA SER A 238 -21.86 -5.64 20.51
C SER A 238 -20.75 -6.33 21.29
N ASN A 239 -20.86 -6.35 22.63
CA ASN A 239 -19.90 -7.06 23.49
C ASN A 239 -19.73 -8.52 23.10
N SER A 240 -20.83 -9.23 22.77
CA SER A 240 -20.76 -10.63 22.35
C SER A 240 -20.00 -10.83 21.03
N LEU A 241 -19.98 -9.82 20.16
CA LEU A 241 -19.20 -9.86 18.93
C LEU A 241 -17.72 -9.61 19.22
N TRP A 242 -17.41 -8.67 20.12
CA TRP A 242 -16.05 -8.45 20.61
C TRP A 242 -15.48 -9.71 21.25
N GLU A 243 -16.16 -10.31 22.26
CA GLU A 243 -15.74 -11.54 22.92
C GLU A 243 -15.46 -12.69 21.93
N ARG A 244 -16.30 -12.81 20.88
CA ARG A 244 -16.11 -13.83 19.84
C ARG A 244 -14.87 -13.57 19.00
N MET A 245 -14.60 -12.31 18.65
CA MET A 245 -13.43 -11.93 17.85
C MET A 245 -12.14 -12.03 18.65
N GLU A 246 -12.16 -11.64 19.92
CA GLU A 246 -11.04 -11.83 20.84
C GLU A 246 -10.67 -13.32 20.94
N SER A 247 -11.67 -14.19 21.13
CA SER A 247 -11.46 -15.64 21.15
C SER A 247 -10.89 -16.21 19.84
N LEU A 248 -11.31 -15.66 18.69
CA LEU A 248 -10.75 -16.04 17.39
C LEU A 248 -9.30 -15.53 17.22
N ALA A 249 -9.00 -14.33 17.69
CA ALA A 249 -7.65 -13.78 17.65
C ALA A 249 -6.67 -14.56 18.55
N GLU A 250 -7.14 -15.05 19.71
CA GLU A 250 -6.35 -15.91 20.62
C GLU A 250 -5.89 -17.22 19.97
N THR A 251 -6.49 -17.67 18.87
CA THR A 251 -6.02 -18.84 18.11
C THR A 251 -4.64 -18.64 17.47
N GLY A 252 -4.22 -17.39 17.28
CA GLY A 252 -2.94 -17.03 16.65
C GLY A 252 -2.96 -17.04 15.11
N TYR A 253 -4.08 -17.39 14.49
CA TYR A 253 -4.22 -17.38 13.01
C TYR A 253 -4.72 -16.06 12.44
N LEU A 254 -5.14 -15.11 13.29
CA LEU A 254 -5.65 -13.81 12.84
C LEU A 254 -4.65 -12.69 13.12
N ASP A 255 -4.40 -11.92 12.09
CA ASP A 255 -3.67 -10.64 12.13
C ASP A 255 -4.70 -9.50 12.06
N VAL A 256 -5.07 -8.92 13.20
CA VAL A 256 -6.16 -7.93 13.28
C VAL A 256 -5.63 -6.55 12.95
N GLN A 257 -6.20 -5.93 11.92
CA GLN A 257 -5.81 -4.63 11.39
C GLN A 257 -7.02 -3.69 11.26
N SER A 258 -6.77 -2.39 11.08
CA SER A 258 -7.82 -1.38 10.99
C SER A 258 -8.57 -1.41 9.65
N HIS A 259 -9.90 -1.30 9.71
CA HIS A 259 -10.76 -1.00 8.55
C HIS A 259 -11.59 0.27 8.80
N GLY A 260 -10.95 1.26 9.44
CA GLY A 260 -11.59 2.47 9.89
C GLY A 260 -12.39 2.28 11.17
N HIS A 261 -13.06 3.35 11.62
CA HIS A 261 -13.96 3.34 12.76
C HIS A 261 -15.39 3.03 12.32
N ASP A 262 -16.04 3.94 11.65
CA ASP A 262 -17.43 3.83 11.16
C ASP A 262 -17.53 3.29 9.73
N HIS A 263 -16.41 2.91 9.14
CA HIS A 263 -16.33 2.38 7.78
C HIS A 263 -16.85 3.39 6.73
N ILE A 264 -16.47 4.66 6.87
CA ILE A 264 -16.84 5.68 5.89
C ILE A 264 -15.92 5.64 4.66
N TYR A 265 -16.51 5.93 3.49
CA TYR A 265 -15.75 6.05 2.24
C TYR A 265 -15.21 7.47 2.13
N ILE A 266 -13.95 7.67 2.50
CA ILE A 266 -13.29 8.97 2.51
C ILE A 266 -13.26 9.56 1.09
N GLN A 267 -13.78 10.79 0.95
CA GLN A 267 -13.84 11.57 -0.26
C GLN A 267 -13.11 12.93 -0.05
N ASP A 268 -12.88 13.68 -1.11
CA ASP A 268 -12.25 15.00 -1.01
C ASP A 268 -13.04 16.02 -0.17
N TYR A 269 -14.35 15.80 -0.04
CA TYR A 269 -15.26 16.63 0.73
C TYR A 269 -15.58 16.09 2.14
N THR A 270 -15.01 14.96 2.54
CA THR A 270 -15.22 14.39 3.88
C THR A 270 -14.65 15.36 4.93
N PRO A 271 -15.44 15.73 5.96
CA PRO A 271 -14.97 16.60 7.02
C PRO A 271 -13.72 16.07 7.71
N LEU A 272 -12.83 16.96 8.10
CA LEU A 272 -11.57 16.58 8.76
C LEU A 272 -11.81 15.78 10.04
N GLU A 273 -12.79 16.17 10.86
CA GLU A 273 -13.15 15.49 12.11
C GLU A 273 -13.56 14.03 11.88
N GLU A 274 -14.32 13.75 10.80
CA GLU A 274 -14.71 12.39 10.43
C GLU A 274 -13.50 11.57 9.94
N ILE A 275 -12.55 12.20 9.21
CA ILE A 275 -11.32 11.54 8.77
C ILE A 275 -10.43 11.22 9.98
N GLU A 276 -10.30 12.15 10.92
CA GLU A 276 -9.54 11.96 12.17
C GLU A 276 -10.12 10.80 13.00
N GLU A 277 -11.43 10.74 13.16
CA GLU A 277 -12.11 9.66 13.86
C GLU A 277 -11.87 8.31 13.18
N GLU A 278 -12.03 8.25 11.86
CA GLU A 278 -11.85 7.04 11.05
C GLU A 278 -10.42 6.49 11.11
N VAL A 279 -9.43 7.36 11.30
CA VAL A 279 -8.01 6.97 11.32
C VAL A 279 -7.49 6.69 12.74
N TYR A 280 -7.80 7.55 13.73
CA TYR A 280 -7.20 7.42 15.06
C TYR A 280 -7.95 6.50 16.02
N GLN A 281 -9.28 6.49 15.99
CA GLN A 281 -10.07 5.66 16.89
C GLN A 281 -9.73 4.15 16.82
N PRO A 282 -9.55 3.56 15.61
CA PRO A 282 -9.22 2.14 15.51
C PRO A 282 -7.93 1.74 16.23
N VAL A 283 -6.94 2.64 16.33
CA VAL A 283 -5.66 2.33 16.98
C VAL A 283 -5.88 1.99 18.45
N GLU A 284 -6.61 2.83 19.17
CA GLU A 284 -6.88 2.64 20.60
C GLU A 284 -7.83 1.45 20.83
N VAL A 285 -8.88 1.35 20.02
CA VAL A 285 -9.90 0.29 20.17
C VAL A 285 -9.31 -1.08 19.89
N ILE A 286 -8.58 -1.28 18.78
CA ILE A 286 -7.94 -2.57 18.47
C ILE A 286 -6.92 -2.92 19.55
N GLN A 287 -6.11 -1.97 20.00
CA GLN A 287 -5.15 -2.21 21.07
C GLN A 287 -5.83 -2.63 22.37
N SER A 288 -6.98 -2.05 22.71
CA SER A 288 -7.70 -2.36 23.94
C SER A 288 -8.32 -3.77 23.92
N HIS A 289 -8.80 -4.24 22.78
CA HIS A 289 -9.48 -5.53 22.62
C HIS A 289 -8.53 -6.69 22.32
N PHE A 290 -7.52 -6.46 21.47
CA PHE A 290 -6.62 -7.52 20.99
C PHE A 290 -5.20 -7.43 21.54
N GLY A 291 -4.87 -6.37 22.29
CA GLY A 291 -3.53 -6.17 22.87
C GLY A 291 -2.43 -5.83 21.85
N THR A 292 -2.78 -5.67 20.57
CA THR A 292 -1.87 -5.34 19.48
C THR A 292 -2.22 -3.99 18.88
N THR A 293 -1.21 -3.19 18.52
CA THR A 293 -1.42 -1.94 17.79
C THR A 293 -1.51 -2.24 16.29
N PRO A 294 -2.59 -1.85 15.60
CA PRO A 294 -2.69 -2.08 14.16
C PRO A 294 -1.63 -1.29 13.40
N ARG A 295 -0.99 -1.92 12.43
CA ARG A 295 0.07 -1.34 11.61
C ARG A 295 -0.38 -1.11 10.17
N ALA A 296 -1.51 -1.70 9.79
CA ALA A 296 -2.11 -1.52 8.47
C ALA A 296 -3.51 -0.90 8.57
N LEU A 297 -3.80 0.03 7.65
CA LEU A 297 -5.12 0.58 7.44
C LEU A 297 -5.66 0.09 6.10
N ILE A 298 -6.69 -0.72 6.16
CA ILE A 298 -7.43 -1.16 5.00
C ILE A 298 -8.50 -0.11 4.73
N TRP A 299 -8.31 0.68 3.67
CA TRP A 299 -9.20 1.79 3.35
C TRP A 299 -10.61 1.32 3.03
N PRO A 300 -11.67 1.75 3.76
CA PRO A 300 -13.05 1.41 3.45
C PRO A 300 -13.43 1.77 2.01
N GLY A 301 -13.93 0.78 1.26
CA GLY A 301 -14.19 0.94 -0.18
C GLY A 301 -12.95 1.25 -1.02
N GLY A 302 -11.76 1.20 -0.44
CA GLY A 302 -10.49 1.59 -1.06
C GLY A 302 -10.33 3.11 -1.24
N ASN A 303 -11.16 3.91 -0.57
CA ASN A 303 -11.21 5.37 -0.72
C ASN A 303 -10.26 6.06 0.26
N PHE A 304 -9.49 6.98 -0.26
CA PHE A 304 -8.51 7.77 0.49
C PHE A 304 -8.31 9.13 -0.19
N ASN A 305 -7.78 10.10 0.53
CA ASN A 305 -7.33 11.39 0.01
C ASN A 305 -5.99 11.79 0.65
N GLN A 306 -5.42 12.92 0.23
CA GLN A 306 -4.12 13.39 0.73
C GLN A 306 -4.10 13.58 2.26
N ILE A 307 -5.20 14.09 2.82
CA ILE A 307 -5.32 14.35 4.27
C ILE A 307 -5.32 13.03 5.03
N SER A 308 -6.16 12.07 4.61
CA SER A 308 -6.27 10.78 5.29
C SER A 308 -4.98 9.97 5.25
N VAL A 309 -4.24 10.01 4.13
CA VAL A 309 -2.93 9.36 4.02
C VAL A 309 -1.91 10.00 4.97
N GLN A 310 -1.90 11.34 5.09
CA GLN A 310 -1.04 12.02 6.04
C GLN A 310 -1.40 11.66 7.49
N LEU A 311 -2.69 11.69 7.85
CA LEU A 311 -3.14 11.30 9.19
C LEU A 311 -2.81 9.84 9.52
N ALA A 312 -2.91 8.94 8.54
CA ALA A 312 -2.51 7.54 8.74
C ALA A 312 -1.01 7.40 9.04
N GLN A 313 -0.15 8.19 8.39
CA GLN A 313 1.28 8.25 8.74
C GLN A 313 1.50 8.76 10.16
N GLU A 314 0.81 9.84 10.54
CA GLU A 314 0.89 10.44 11.88
C GLU A 314 0.37 9.49 12.97
N ALA A 315 -0.68 8.69 12.66
CA ALA A 315 -1.20 7.65 13.54
C ALA A 315 -0.28 6.42 13.70
N GLY A 316 0.77 6.31 12.87
CA GLY A 316 1.77 5.24 12.94
C GLY A 316 1.48 4.04 12.06
N PHE A 317 0.47 4.12 11.17
CA PHE A 317 0.27 3.08 10.15
C PHE A 317 1.47 3.02 9.19
N LYS A 318 1.91 1.82 8.89
CA LYS A 318 3.01 1.52 7.99
C LYS A 318 2.53 1.10 6.62
N LEU A 319 1.37 0.44 6.57
CA LEU A 319 0.75 -0.05 5.34
C LEU A 319 -0.67 0.52 5.20
N GLY A 320 -1.06 0.77 3.96
CA GLY A 320 -2.44 1.08 3.61
C GLY A 320 -2.85 0.29 2.37
N PHE A 321 -4.04 -0.31 2.36
CA PHE A 321 -4.51 -1.13 1.25
C PHE A 321 -5.74 -0.52 0.58
N THR A 322 -5.66 -0.35 -0.74
CA THR A 322 -6.77 0.09 -1.59
C THR A 322 -7.57 -1.11 -2.14
N VAL A 323 -8.49 -0.90 -3.07
CA VAL A 323 -9.24 -1.99 -3.74
C VAL A 323 -8.80 -2.24 -5.18
N PHE A 324 -7.80 -1.52 -5.67
CA PHE A 324 -7.42 -1.59 -7.08
C PHE A 324 -6.38 -2.67 -7.35
N SER A 325 -6.71 -3.60 -8.24
CA SER A 325 -5.83 -4.70 -8.69
C SER A 325 -4.80 -4.17 -9.69
N ARG A 326 -3.64 -3.73 -9.20
CA ARG A 326 -2.59 -3.12 -10.03
C ARG A 326 -1.42 -4.05 -10.30
N GLY A 327 -1.18 -5.05 -9.47
CA GLY A 327 -0.07 -6.00 -9.54
C GLY A 327 0.32 -6.51 -8.15
N PRO A 328 1.23 -7.49 -8.05
CA PRO A 328 1.83 -7.88 -6.78
C PRO A 328 2.74 -6.76 -6.27
N VAL A 329 3.15 -6.83 -5.00
CA VAL A 329 4.17 -5.96 -4.46
C VAL A 329 5.50 -6.70 -4.33
N MET A 330 6.61 -6.02 -4.57
CA MET A 330 7.97 -6.51 -4.37
C MET A 330 8.81 -5.45 -3.65
N TYR A 331 9.92 -5.86 -3.09
CA TYR A 331 10.86 -4.95 -2.45
C TYR A 331 11.29 -3.84 -3.41
N ASN A 332 11.10 -2.60 -3.01
CA ASN A 332 11.33 -1.38 -3.79
C ASN A 332 10.58 -1.33 -5.15
N TRP A 333 9.43 -2.01 -5.24
CA TRP A 333 8.65 -2.05 -6.47
C TRP A 333 7.15 -2.17 -6.16
N ILE A 334 6.43 -1.04 -6.16
CA ILE A 334 4.99 -0.96 -5.89
C ILE A 334 4.26 -0.45 -7.13
N PRO A 335 3.32 -1.22 -7.72
CA PRO A 335 2.56 -0.77 -8.89
C PRO A 335 1.49 0.24 -8.47
N LEU A 336 1.65 1.49 -8.87
CA LEU A 336 0.75 2.59 -8.54
C LEU A 336 0.10 3.17 -9.79
N GLY A 337 -1.16 3.59 -9.65
CA GLY A 337 -1.85 4.46 -10.59
C GLY A 337 -1.56 5.94 -10.31
N PRO A 338 -2.07 6.86 -11.15
CA PRO A 338 -1.83 8.29 -10.99
C PRO A 338 -2.33 8.86 -9.65
N GLN A 339 -3.47 8.37 -9.14
CA GLN A 339 -4.03 8.82 -7.87
C GLN A 339 -3.13 8.42 -6.70
N GLU A 340 -2.73 7.17 -6.66
CA GLU A 340 -1.87 6.63 -5.61
C GLU A 340 -0.47 7.27 -5.64
N THR A 341 0.08 7.48 -6.83
CA THR A 341 1.38 8.15 -6.99
C THR A 341 1.34 9.58 -6.45
N ALA A 342 0.22 10.29 -6.65
CA ALA A 342 0.05 11.66 -6.15
C ALA A 342 0.07 11.76 -4.62
N MET A 343 -0.17 10.67 -3.89
CA MET A 343 -0.12 10.66 -2.41
C MET A 343 1.29 10.78 -1.85
N GLY A 344 2.32 10.41 -2.61
CA GLY A 344 3.71 10.44 -2.15
C GLY A 344 4.05 9.43 -1.03
N ALA A 345 3.16 8.49 -0.74
CA ALA A 345 3.30 7.49 0.32
C ALA A 345 2.96 6.09 -0.23
N PRO A 346 3.85 5.47 -1.03
CA PRO A 346 3.57 4.23 -1.75
C PRO A 346 3.07 3.08 -0.88
N LEU A 347 3.59 2.94 0.34
CA LEU A 347 3.23 1.87 1.25
C LEU A 347 1.86 2.04 1.89
N LEU A 348 1.29 3.27 1.89
CA LEU A 348 -0.05 3.55 2.41
C LEU A 348 -1.17 3.42 1.37
N VAL A 349 -0.84 3.03 0.14
CA VAL A 349 -1.81 2.89 -0.97
C VAL A 349 -1.55 1.62 -1.78
N LEU A 350 -1.21 0.53 -1.11
CA LEU A 350 -0.89 -0.77 -1.73
C LEU A 350 -2.08 -1.35 -2.52
N PRO A 351 -1.83 -2.10 -3.60
CA PRO A 351 -2.88 -2.79 -4.35
C PRO A 351 -3.48 -3.96 -3.57
N ARG A 352 -4.74 -4.29 -3.84
CA ARG A 352 -5.36 -5.57 -3.49
C ARG A 352 -6.04 -6.18 -4.71
N PHE A 353 -6.07 -7.50 -4.79
CA PHE A 353 -6.84 -8.21 -5.79
C PHE A 353 -8.20 -8.62 -5.24
N TRP A 354 -9.22 -8.54 -6.07
CA TRP A 354 -10.56 -9.02 -5.74
C TRP A 354 -10.57 -10.55 -5.61
N SER A 355 -11.27 -11.08 -4.62
CA SER A 355 -11.43 -12.52 -4.41
C SER A 355 -11.91 -13.26 -5.66
N THR A 356 -12.77 -12.65 -6.46
CA THR A 356 -13.30 -13.22 -7.71
C THR A 356 -12.28 -13.41 -8.83
N ALA A 357 -11.07 -12.88 -8.67
CA ALA A 357 -9.96 -12.98 -9.62
C ALA A 357 -8.66 -13.43 -8.94
N ALA A 358 -8.76 -14.00 -7.74
CA ALA A 358 -7.60 -14.30 -6.90
C ALA A 358 -6.68 -15.37 -7.52
N ASP A 359 -7.21 -16.39 -8.15
CA ASP A 359 -6.45 -17.43 -8.84
C ASP A 359 -5.62 -16.87 -10.01
N ALA A 360 -6.24 -16.05 -10.85
CA ALA A 360 -5.54 -15.35 -11.94
C ALA A 360 -4.49 -14.36 -11.42
N ALA A 361 -4.74 -13.73 -10.27
CA ALA A 361 -3.79 -12.84 -9.62
C ALA A 361 -2.51 -13.58 -9.20
N LEU A 362 -2.63 -14.80 -8.62
CA LEU A 362 -1.47 -15.61 -8.26
C LEU A 362 -0.64 -15.98 -9.50
N GLU A 363 -1.27 -16.42 -10.59
CA GLU A 363 -0.57 -16.77 -11.82
C GLU A 363 0.16 -15.57 -12.45
N LYS A 364 -0.51 -14.41 -12.48
CA LYS A 364 0.10 -13.17 -12.99
C LYS A 364 1.27 -12.72 -12.12
N ALA A 365 1.14 -12.84 -10.80
CA ALA A 365 2.21 -12.50 -9.87
C ALA A 365 3.45 -13.39 -10.06
N LEU A 366 3.27 -14.70 -10.26
CA LEU A 366 4.38 -15.61 -10.57
C LEU A 366 5.13 -15.21 -11.85
N GLN A 367 4.41 -14.82 -12.90
CA GLN A 367 5.02 -14.34 -14.12
C GLN A 367 5.86 -13.07 -13.87
N ILE A 368 5.31 -12.09 -13.15
CA ILE A 368 6.02 -10.83 -12.84
C ILE A 368 7.25 -11.10 -11.98
N GLY A 369 7.12 -11.94 -10.94
CA GLY A 369 8.23 -12.31 -10.07
C GLY A 369 9.37 -13.01 -10.83
N GLU A 370 9.05 -13.92 -11.74
CA GLU A 370 10.06 -14.61 -12.56
C GLU A 370 10.77 -13.65 -13.53
N GLU A 371 10.04 -12.74 -14.17
CA GLU A 371 10.66 -11.72 -15.03
C GLU A 371 11.54 -10.75 -14.22
N ALA A 372 11.11 -10.36 -13.01
CA ALA A 372 11.92 -9.54 -12.12
C ALA A 372 13.19 -10.27 -11.66
N ARG A 373 13.10 -11.57 -11.35
CA ARG A 373 14.25 -12.40 -11.00
C ARG A 373 15.25 -12.50 -12.17
N VAL A 374 14.78 -12.73 -13.38
CA VAL A 374 15.63 -12.79 -14.58
C VAL A 374 16.31 -11.44 -14.84
N ALA A 375 15.56 -10.34 -14.73
CA ALA A 375 16.11 -9.00 -14.88
C ALA A 375 17.19 -8.70 -13.84
N ALA A 376 16.99 -9.11 -12.58
CA ALA A 376 17.96 -8.96 -11.52
C ALA A 376 19.26 -9.73 -11.81
N GLU A 377 19.18 -10.98 -12.26
CA GLU A 377 20.39 -11.74 -12.60
C GLU A 377 21.19 -11.12 -13.75
N ILE A 378 20.52 -10.47 -14.72
CA ILE A 378 21.20 -9.74 -15.80
C ILE A 378 21.96 -8.53 -15.24
N LEU A 379 21.39 -7.82 -14.28
CA LEU A 379 21.96 -6.60 -13.71
C LEU A 379 22.96 -6.87 -12.55
N LYS A 380 22.98 -8.08 -12.02
CA LYS A 380 23.72 -8.45 -10.80
C LYS A 380 25.19 -8.00 -10.80
N ALA A 381 25.92 -8.26 -11.89
CA ALA A 381 27.33 -7.89 -11.97
C ALA A 381 27.54 -6.37 -11.95
N GLU A 382 26.66 -5.63 -12.56
CA GLU A 382 26.71 -4.15 -12.58
C GLU A 382 26.32 -3.58 -11.21
N GLU A 383 25.26 -4.08 -10.60
CA GLU A 383 24.79 -3.67 -9.27
C GLU A 383 25.82 -3.98 -8.18
N LEU A 384 26.48 -5.16 -8.22
CA LEU A 384 27.58 -5.49 -7.28
C LEU A 384 28.82 -4.60 -7.49
N ALA A 385 29.13 -4.24 -8.74
CA ALA A 385 30.21 -3.29 -9.03
C ALA A 385 29.87 -1.88 -8.51
N TYR A 386 28.60 -1.49 -8.59
CA TYR A 386 28.11 -0.24 -8.02
C TYR A 386 28.27 -0.22 -6.49
N ILE A 387 27.84 -1.27 -5.79
CA ILE A 387 28.04 -1.42 -4.33
C ILE A 387 29.51 -1.26 -3.98
N ALA A 388 30.39 -1.96 -4.69
CA ALA A 388 31.83 -1.93 -4.43
C ALA A 388 32.46 -0.55 -4.66
N SER A 389 31.91 0.26 -5.57
CA SER A 389 32.48 1.54 -5.97
C SER A 389 31.90 2.73 -5.22
N TYR A 390 30.60 2.66 -4.82
CA TYR A 390 29.86 3.82 -4.33
C TYR A 390 29.23 3.62 -2.95
N CYS A 391 29.05 2.37 -2.49
CA CYS A 391 28.34 2.06 -1.24
C CYS A 391 29.27 1.66 -0.07
N GLN A 392 30.58 1.79 -0.24
CA GLN A 392 31.52 1.56 0.87
C GLN A 392 31.54 2.77 1.80
N PRO A 393 31.63 2.59 3.14
CA PRO A 393 31.94 3.69 4.04
C PRO A 393 33.17 4.41 3.52
N GLN A 394 33.11 5.72 3.35
CA GLN A 394 34.30 6.48 3.05
C GLN A 394 35.18 6.41 4.31
N ASP A 395 36.22 5.55 4.31
CA ASP A 395 37.22 5.50 5.35
C ASP A 395 37.89 6.88 5.42
N GLY A 396 37.49 7.68 6.37
CA GLY A 396 38.21 8.90 6.69
C GLY A 396 37.33 10.10 7.06
N ASP A 397 36.92 10.21 8.30
CA ASP A 397 37.21 11.43 9.12
C ASP A 397 37.16 11.08 10.60
#